data_985df14be7e734cd3840509193b3c1c9
#
_entry.id   985df14be7e734cd3840509193b3c1c9
#
_cell.length_a   1.000
_cell.length_b   1.000
_cell.length_c   1.000
_cell.angle_alpha   90.00
_cell.angle_beta   90.00
_cell.angle_gamma   90.00
#
_symmetry.space_group_name_H-M   'P 1'
#
loop_
_entity.id
_entity.type
_entity.pdbx_description
1 polymer ?
#
loop_
_entity_poly.entity_id
_entity_poly.type
_entity_poly.pdbx_seq_one_letter_code
_entity_poly.pdbx_strand_id
1 'polypeptide(L)'
;HDSLADFQPGDWLPAVAPREVFARHTVGLSDPLTDEEISDEDRVADVLPQSLTACIRFYGMRHFKLKINGETARDQERLARMAQVFATECGGDYAFSLDGNECFHEVATFKNYFSELQAKVGDVDFWSKLLFIEQPWHRNVALSPEIGELAAAWPDRPPIIIDESDAELTSLPTALKLGYAGTSHKNCKGVFKGVANACLLAQRRSQGLPAMMSGEDLSNVAPVAMLQDLAAQACLGITSVERNGHHYFAGLTQFPAT
;
A
#
# COMPACT_ATOMS: atom_id res chain seq x y z
N HIS A 1 -13.99 -5.80 19.11
CA HIS A 1 -13.57 -4.46 19.61
C HIS A 1 -14.66 -3.93 20.52
N ASP A 2 -14.33 -3.64 21.78
CA ASP A 2 -15.30 -3.23 22.80
C ASP A 2 -16.08 -1.96 22.41
N SER A 3 -15.44 -1.05 21.68
CA SER A 3 -16.07 0.17 21.15
C SER A 3 -17.16 -0.09 20.10
N LEU A 4 -17.28 -1.33 19.59
CA LEU A 4 -18.27 -1.74 18.60
C LEU A 4 -19.32 -2.71 19.19
N ALA A 5 -19.33 -2.93 20.52
CA ALA A 5 -20.16 -3.96 21.17
C ALA A 5 -21.67 -3.80 20.90
N ASP A 6 -22.14 -2.56 20.74
CA ASP A 6 -23.55 -2.23 20.53
C ASP A 6 -23.95 -2.09 19.04
N PHE A 7 -23.01 -2.35 18.10
CA PHE A 7 -23.23 -2.13 16.67
C PHE A 7 -23.14 -3.45 15.88
N GLN A 8 -23.89 -3.50 14.77
CA GLN A 8 -23.79 -4.57 13.81
C GLN A 8 -22.83 -4.15 12.68
N PRO A 9 -22.12 -5.08 12.00
CA PRO A 9 -21.26 -4.75 10.87
C PRO A 9 -21.97 -3.94 9.79
N GLY A 10 -23.26 -4.19 9.56
CA GLY A 10 -24.07 -3.44 8.59
C GLY A 10 -24.26 -1.94 8.91
N ASP A 11 -23.99 -1.51 10.14
CA ASP A 11 -24.06 -0.10 10.53
C ASP A 11 -22.83 0.68 10.01
N TRP A 12 -21.72 -0.01 9.71
CA TRP A 12 -20.44 0.58 9.40
C TRP A 12 -19.87 0.20 8.03
N LEU A 13 -20.22 -0.96 7.52
CA LEU A 13 -19.83 -1.38 6.18
C LEU A 13 -20.65 -0.65 5.12
N PRO A 14 -20.12 -0.46 3.90
CA PRO A 14 -20.85 0.21 2.84
C PRO A 14 -22.12 -0.57 2.49
N ALA A 15 -23.26 0.13 2.43
CA ALA A 15 -24.53 -0.47 2.02
C ALA A 15 -24.49 -1.04 0.58
N VAL A 16 -23.63 -0.47 -0.26
CA VAL A 16 -23.34 -0.94 -1.62
C VAL A 16 -21.84 -1.04 -1.76
N ALA A 17 -21.34 -2.24 -2.05
CA ALA A 17 -19.94 -2.46 -2.30
C ALA A 17 -19.45 -1.66 -3.53
N PRO A 18 -18.26 -1.04 -3.51
CA PRO A 18 -17.70 -0.39 -4.68
C PRO A 18 -17.57 -1.40 -5.84
N ARG A 19 -17.87 -0.94 -7.05
CA ARG A 19 -17.78 -1.76 -8.28
C ARG A 19 -16.44 -1.57 -8.99
N GLU A 20 -15.71 -0.54 -8.61
CA GLU A 20 -14.42 -0.17 -9.18
C GLU A 20 -13.43 0.05 -8.05
N VAL A 21 -12.19 -0.33 -8.27
CA VAL A 21 -11.07 -0.10 -7.36
C VAL A 21 -9.88 0.45 -8.12
N PHE A 22 -9.10 1.30 -7.49
CA PHE A 22 -7.80 1.70 -8.01
C PHE A 22 -6.81 0.55 -7.80
N ALA A 23 -6.26 0.03 -8.90
CA ALA A 23 -5.18 -0.93 -8.83
C ALA A 23 -3.86 -0.18 -8.54
N ARG A 24 -3.24 -0.46 -7.40
CA ARG A 24 -1.90 0.05 -7.08
C ARG A 24 -0.86 -0.94 -7.59
N HIS A 25 -0.07 -0.48 -8.57
CA HIS A 25 1.03 -1.26 -9.13
C HIS A 25 2.24 -1.23 -8.18
N THR A 26 2.70 -2.40 -7.79
CA THR A 26 3.90 -2.53 -6.95
C THR A 26 5.15 -2.33 -7.78
N VAL A 27 6.02 -1.43 -7.34
CA VAL A 27 7.35 -1.22 -7.90
C VAL A 27 8.38 -1.71 -6.88
N GLY A 28 8.92 -2.89 -7.13
CA GLY A 28 9.90 -3.54 -6.27
C GLY A 28 11.27 -2.86 -6.29
N LEU A 29 12.13 -3.25 -5.36
CA LEU A 29 13.47 -2.66 -5.21
C LEU A 29 14.39 -2.85 -6.42
N SER A 30 14.14 -3.92 -7.20
CA SER A 30 14.97 -4.30 -8.35
C SER A 30 14.20 -4.26 -9.67
N ASP A 31 12.90 -3.89 -9.65
CA ASP A 31 12.11 -3.86 -10.87
C ASP A 31 12.66 -2.83 -11.85
N PRO A 32 12.76 -3.13 -13.16
CA PRO A 32 13.22 -2.18 -14.15
C PRO A 32 12.23 -1.01 -14.27
N LEU A 33 12.76 0.21 -14.27
CA LEU A 33 11.94 1.42 -14.44
C LEU A 33 11.67 1.70 -15.92
N THR A 34 12.59 1.35 -16.79
CA THR A 34 12.47 1.50 -18.25
C THR A 34 12.89 0.22 -18.97
N ASP A 35 12.48 0.07 -20.23
CA ASP A 35 12.80 -1.13 -21.03
C ASP A 35 14.29 -1.28 -21.32
N GLU A 36 15.05 -0.18 -21.28
CA GLU A 36 16.50 -0.18 -21.47
C GLU A 36 17.26 -0.82 -20.30
N GLU A 37 16.63 -0.92 -19.14
CA GLU A 37 17.21 -1.57 -17.95
C GLU A 37 17.08 -3.10 -17.98
N ILE A 38 16.29 -3.63 -18.89
CA ILE A 38 16.06 -5.07 -19.01
C ILE A 38 17.16 -5.67 -19.88
N SER A 39 17.98 -6.55 -19.29
CA SER A 39 19.00 -7.27 -20.05
C SER A 39 18.37 -8.21 -21.07
N ASP A 40 19.12 -8.56 -22.11
CA ASP A 40 18.63 -9.49 -23.13
C ASP A 40 18.29 -10.88 -22.54
N GLU A 41 18.98 -11.29 -21.46
CA GLU A 41 18.77 -12.54 -20.75
C GLU A 41 17.46 -12.53 -19.91
N ASP A 42 17.08 -11.37 -19.38
CA ASP A 42 15.89 -11.19 -18.55
C ASP A 42 14.63 -10.84 -19.37
N ARG A 43 14.82 -10.58 -20.66
CA ARG A 43 13.72 -10.19 -21.55
C ARG A 43 12.85 -11.38 -21.89
N VAL A 44 11.59 -11.32 -21.45
CA VAL A 44 10.59 -12.36 -21.74
C VAL A 44 9.93 -12.05 -23.08
N ALA A 45 9.92 -13.04 -23.98
CA ALA A 45 9.31 -12.92 -25.31
C ALA A 45 7.79 -13.22 -25.25
N ASP A 46 7.06 -12.39 -24.52
CA ASP A 46 5.60 -12.42 -24.47
C ASP A 46 5.02 -11.01 -24.70
N VAL A 47 3.72 -10.85 -24.53
CA VAL A 47 3.00 -9.59 -24.75
C VAL A 47 2.90 -8.72 -23.49
N LEU A 48 3.45 -9.17 -22.37
CA LEU A 48 3.32 -8.49 -21.10
C LEU A 48 4.43 -7.45 -20.90
N PRO A 49 4.10 -6.28 -20.30
CA PRO A 49 5.10 -5.27 -19.99
C PRO A 49 5.97 -5.74 -18.82
N GLN A 50 7.28 -5.47 -18.88
CA GLN A 50 8.24 -5.83 -17.85
C GLN A 50 8.79 -4.63 -17.07
N SER A 51 8.72 -3.41 -17.62
CA SER A 51 9.19 -2.20 -16.94
C SER A 51 8.05 -1.36 -16.38
N LEU A 52 8.34 -0.49 -15.43
CA LEU A 52 7.37 0.47 -14.90
C LEU A 52 6.78 1.34 -16.01
N THR A 53 7.61 1.90 -16.88
CA THR A 53 7.18 2.71 -18.03
C THR A 53 6.24 1.92 -18.95
N ALA A 54 6.60 0.69 -19.29
CA ALA A 54 5.76 -0.18 -20.11
C ALA A 54 4.44 -0.53 -19.42
N CYS A 55 4.45 -0.83 -18.12
CA CYS A 55 3.23 -1.09 -17.33
C CYS A 55 2.30 0.13 -17.30
N ILE A 56 2.84 1.34 -17.11
CA ILE A 56 2.04 2.58 -17.14
C ILE A 56 1.35 2.74 -18.49
N ARG A 57 2.08 2.57 -19.58
CA ARG A 57 1.56 2.73 -20.95
C ARG A 57 0.53 1.65 -21.30
N PHE A 58 0.82 0.41 -20.95
CA PHE A 58 -0.01 -0.75 -21.30
C PHE A 58 -1.32 -0.81 -20.52
N TYR A 59 -1.26 -0.59 -19.19
CA TYR A 59 -2.42 -0.70 -18.30
C TYR A 59 -3.07 0.64 -17.95
N GLY A 60 -2.50 1.76 -18.32
CA GLY A 60 -2.98 3.06 -17.90
C GLY A 60 -2.84 3.31 -16.40
N MET A 61 -1.83 2.75 -15.76
CA MET A 61 -1.64 2.82 -14.31
C MET A 61 -1.46 4.26 -13.83
N ARG A 62 -2.09 4.58 -12.67
CA ARG A 62 -2.01 5.89 -12.02
C ARG A 62 -1.77 5.78 -10.51
N HIS A 63 -1.91 4.59 -9.92
CA HIS A 63 -1.65 4.35 -8.51
C HIS A 63 -0.49 3.36 -8.34
N PHE A 64 0.44 3.68 -7.42
CA PHE A 64 1.68 2.93 -7.27
C PHE A 64 1.97 2.63 -5.81
N LYS A 65 2.63 1.49 -5.55
CA LYS A 65 3.26 1.18 -4.27
C LYS A 65 4.76 1.08 -4.49
N LEU A 66 5.53 1.97 -3.88
CA LEU A 66 6.97 2.07 -4.07
C LEU A 66 7.69 1.47 -2.87
N LYS A 67 8.52 0.47 -3.12
CA LYS A 67 9.32 -0.17 -2.08
C LYS A 67 10.53 0.70 -1.71
N ILE A 68 10.80 0.79 -0.42
CA ILE A 68 12.00 1.40 0.17
C ILE A 68 12.70 0.37 1.06
N ASN A 69 14.00 0.50 1.23
CA ASN A 69 14.81 -0.45 2.01
C ASN A 69 15.53 0.18 3.22
N GLY A 70 15.37 1.50 3.43
CA GLY A 70 16.01 2.22 4.53
C GLY A 70 17.45 2.67 4.25
N GLU A 71 18.01 2.34 3.08
CA GLU A 71 19.31 2.86 2.63
C GLU A 71 19.10 4.21 1.93
N THR A 72 19.31 5.31 2.67
CA THR A 72 18.92 6.65 2.23
C THR A 72 19.41 6.99 0.82
N ALA A 73 20.69 6.75 0.50
CA ALA A 73 21.25 7.13 -0.80
C ALA A 73 20.63 6.32 -1.96
N ARG A 74 20.41 5.03 -1.75
CA ARG A 74 19.81 4.14 -2.75
C ARG A 74 18.33 4.48 -2.98
N ASP A 75 17.61 4.69 -1.91
CA ASP A 75 16.19 5.03 -1.99
C ASP A 75 15.99 6.43 -2.60
N GLN A 76 16.87 7.40 -2.30
CA GLN A 76 16.86 8.73 -2.94
C GLN A 76 17.07 8.63 -4.46
N GLU A 77 18.09 7.90 -4.91
CA GLU A 77 18.35 7.71 -6.34
C GLU A 77 17.16 7.06 -7.05
N ARG A 78 16.65 5.96 -6.47
CA ARG A 78 15.56 5.20 -7.08
C ARG A 78 14.24 6.00 -7.11
N LEU A 79 13.86 6.63 -6.01
CA LEU A 79 12.66 7.46 -5.97
C LEU A 79 12.75 8.69 -6.89
N ALA A 80 13.93 9.31 -7.02
CA ALA A 80 14.12 10.41 -7.95
C ALA A 80 13.90 9.99 -9.41
N ARG A 81 14.36 8.79 -9.78
CA ARG A 81 14.11 8.21 -11.11
C ARG A 81 12.63 7.87 -11.32
N MET A 82 11.95 7.31 -10.32
CA MET A 82 10.51 7.07 -10.39
C MET A 82 9.73 8.37 -10.54
N ALA A 83 10.10 9.43 -9.81
CA ALA A 83 9.48 10.75 -9.95
C ALA A 83 9.58 11.29 -11.39
N GLN A 84 10.73 11.09 -12.05
CA GLN A 84 10.91 11.47 -13.47
C GLN A 84 10.00 10.63 -14.40
N VAL A 85 9.90 9.31 -14.17
CA VAL A 85 9.00 8.44 -14.93
C VAL A 85 7.55 8.91 -14.76
N PHE A 86 7.10 9.19 -13.54
CA PHE A 86 5.73 9.65 -13.30
C PHE A 86 5.45 11.03 -13.92
N ALA A 87 6.39 11.95 -13.85
CA ALA A 87 6.24 13.25 -14.50
C ALA A 87 6.09 13.11 -16.02
N THR A 88 6.83 12.20 -16.63
CA THR A 88 6.80 11.96 -18.09
C THR A 88 5.57 11.18 -18.51
N GLU A 89 5.23 10.08 -17.82
CA GLU A 89 4.23 9.12 -18.27
C GLU A 89 2.81 9.42 -17.73
N CYS A 90 2.71 10.08 -16.58
CA CYS A 90 1.42 10.33 -15.92
C CYS A 90 0.99 11.80 -15.95
N GLY A 91 1.88 12.74 -16.29
CA GLY A 91 1.54 14.16 -16.42
C GLY A 91 0.95 14.80 -15.15
N GLY A 92 1.37 14.32 -13.96
CA GLY A 92 0.86 14.81 -12.68
C GLY A 92 -0.41 14.07 -12.17
N ASP A 93 -1.05 13.24 -12.99
CA ASP A 93 -2.20 12.42 -12.58
C ASP A 93 -1.72 11.06 -12.07
N TYR A 94 -1.24 11.03 -10.83
CA TYR A 94 -0.84 9.80 -10.15
C TYR A 94 -0.90 9.96 -8.63
N ALA A 95 -0.89 8.82 -7.94
CA ALA A 95 -0.74 8.76 -6.49
C ALA A 95 0.11 7.54 -6.10
N PHE A 96 0.79 7.60 -4.96
CA PHE A 96 1.61 6.48 -4.52
C PHE A 96 1.58 6.28 -3.01
N SER A 97 1.93 5.07 -2.58
CA SER A 97 2.29 4.74 -1.20
C SER A 97 3.76 4.31 -1.15
N LEU A 98 4.41 4.56 -0.03
CA LEU A 98 5.70 3.96 0.29
C LEU A 98 5.49 2.72 1.14
N ASP A 99 6.31 1.68 0.93
CA ASP A 99 6.29 0.49 1.76
C ASP A 99 7.70 0.16 2.24
N GLY A 100 7.86 0.22 3.56
CA GLY A 100 9.13 -0.04 4.22
C GLY A 100 9.37 -1.52 4.52
N ASN A 101 8.35 -2.37 4.45
CA ASN A 101 8.45 -3.80 4.74
C ASN A 101 9.34 -4.10 5.96
N GLU A 102 9.08 -3.40 7.07
CA GLU A 102 9.77 -3.63 8.34
C GLU A 102 11.27 -3.26 8.37
N CYS A 103 11.77 -2.43 7.45
CA CYS A 103 13.22 -2.17 7.33
C CYS A 103 13.83 -1.36 8.48
N PHE A 104 13.02 -0.67 9.31
CA PHE A 104 13.52 0.10 10.44
C PHE A 104 13.35 -0.64 11.77
N HIS A 105 14.47 -0.93 12.44
CA HIS A 105 14.49 -1.59 13.75
C HIS A 105 14.49 -0.60 14.93
N GLU A 106 14.74 0.69 14.67
CA GLU A 106 14.74 1.76 15.66
C GLU A 106 13.71 2.83 15.26
N VAL A 107 12.83 3.19 16.19
CA VAL A 107 11.72 4.13 15.93
C VAL A 107 12.24 5.50 15.54
N ALA A 108 13.28 5.99 16.21
CA ALA A 108 13.79 7.35 16.03
C ALA A 108 14.43 7.62 14.66
N THR A 109 14.94 6.58 14.00
CA THR A 109 15.70 6.73 12.73
C THR A 109 14.82 7.10 11.55
N PHE A 110 13.57 6.66 11.54
CA PHE A 110 12.66 6.81 10.40
C PHE A 110 12.34 8.28 10.07
N LYS A 111 12.11 9.12 11.08
CA LYS A 111 11.79 10.55 10.84
C LYS A 111 12.92 11.27 10.09
N ASN A 112 14.16 11.06 10.50
CA ASN A 112 15.32 11.68 9.85
C ASN A 112 15.48 11.16 8.43
N TYR A 113 15.41 9.84 8.24
CA TYR A 113 15.45 9.20 6.93
C TYR A 113 14.38 9.79 5.99
N PHE A 114 13.12 9.87 6.44
CA PHE A 114 12.04 10.41 5.61
C PHE A 114 12.24 11.90 5.28
N SER A 115 12.74 12.69 6.23
CA SER A 115 13.08 14.10 5.99
C SER A 115 14.21 14.25 4.95
N GLU A 116 15.21 13.38 4.98
CA GLU A 116 16.29 13.36 3.98
C GLU A 116 15.78 12.95 2.59
N LEU A 117 14.83 12.01 2.51
CA LEU A 117 14.16 11.69 1.25
C LEU A 117 13.42 12.90 0.69
N GLN A 118 12.61 13.55 1.52
CA GLN A 118 11.84 14.73 1.09
C GLN A 118 12.72 15.89 0.64
N ALA A 119 13.88 16.07 1.25
CA ALA A 119 14.80 17.15 0.91
C ALA A 119 15.51 16.96 -0.43
N LYS A 120 15.60 15.74 -0.94
CA LYS A 120 16.42 15.41 -2.12
C LYS A 120 15.68 14.73 -3.26
N VAL A 121 14.48 14.24 -3.02
CA VAL A 121 13.70 13.51 -4.03
C VAL A 121 12.49 14.31 -4.45
N GLY A 122 12.38 14.56 -5.78
CA GLY A 122 11.26 15.27 -6.35
C GLY A 122 11.12 16.71 -5.83
N ASP A 123 9.92 17.18 -5.92
CA ASP A 123 9.50 18.48 -5.42
C ASP A 123 8.26 18.35 -4.53
N VAL A 124 7.68 19.49 -4.16
CA VAL A 124 6.46 19.52 -3.33
C VAL A 124 5.30 18.81 -4.02
N ASP A 125 5.20 18.89 -5.37
CA ASP A 125 4.12 18.23 -6.11
C ASP A 125 4.25 16.70 -6.03
N PHE A 126 5.45 16.11 -6.18
CA PHE A 126 5.69 14.68 -6.02
C PHE A 126 5.22 14.20 -4.64
N TRP A 127 5.65 14.86 -3.56
CA TRP A 127 5.29 14.45 -2.21
C TRP A 127 3.82 14.69 -1.87
N SER A 128 3.15 15.62 -2.56
CA SER A 128 1.70 15.82 -2.43
C SER A 128 0.87 14.62 -2.91
N LYS A 129 1.47 13.74 -3.74
CA LYS A 129 0.85 12.52 -4.25
C LYS A 129 1.01 11.32 -3.33
N LEU A 130 1.72 11.46 -2.21
CA LEU A 130 1.89 10.40 -1.22
C LEU A 130 0.59 10.17 -0.45
N LEU A 131 0.02 8.97 -0.58
CA LEU A 131 -1.21 8.57 0.09
C LEU A 131 -0.95 8.18 1.56
N PHE A 132 0.04 7.35 1.78
CA PHE A 132 0.45 6.84 3.09
C PHE A 132 1.79 6.11 3.02
N ILE A 133 2.34 5.84 4.20
CA ILE A 133 3.52 4.99 4.38
C ILE A 133 3.07 3.70 5.07
N GLU A 134 3.45 2.55 4.52
CA GLU A 134 3.10 1.23 5.02
C GLU A 134 4.27 0.61 5.75
N GLN A 135 4.03 0.12 6.95
CA GLN A 135 4.91 -0.70 7.80
C GLN A 135 6.41 -0.33 7.72
N PRO A 136 6.82 0.90 8.04
CA PRO A 136 8.24 1.24 8.01
C PRO A 136 9.03 0.50 9.09
N TRP A 137 8.45 0.32 10.28
CA TRP A 137 9.13 -0.31 11.42
C TRP A 137 8.91 -1.81 11.48
N HIS A 138 9.99 -2.50 11.87
CA HIS A 138 9.94 -3.92 12.16
C HIS A 138 8.87 -4.23 13.21
N ARG A 139 8.15 -5.35 13.06
CA ARG A 139 7.00 -5.72 13.91
C ARG A 139 7.32 -5.77 15.40
N ASN A 140 8.57 -6.03 15.77
CA ASN A 140 9.00 -6.06 17.16
C ASN A 140 8.96 -4.67 17.84
N VAL A 141 9.00 -3.59 17.09
CA VAL A 141 9.00 -2.21 17.60
C VAL A 141 7.82 -1.39 17.09
N ALA A 142 7.14 -1.83 16.04
CA ALA A 142 6.06 -1.08 15.40
C ALA A 142 4.86 -0.78 16.32
N LEU A 143 4.62 -1.58 17.34
CA LEU A 143 3.56 -1.36 18.33
C LEU A 143 4.10 -0.98 19.72
N SER A 144 5.34 -0.50 19.80
CA SER A 144 5.94 -0.04 21.05
C SER A 144 5.48 1.39 21.43
N PRO A 145 5.56 1.77 22.72
CA PRO A 145 5.18 3.11 23.18
C PRO A 145 5.94 4.25 22.50
N GLU A 146 7.19 4.02 22.09
CA GLU A 146 8.03 5.01 21.39
C GLU A 146 7.41 5.52 20.09
N ILE A 147 6.57 4.71 19.44
CA ILE A 147 5.80 5.14 18.26
C ILE A 147 4.83 6.27 18.64
N GLY A 148 4.17 6.17 19.78
CA GLY A 148 3.27 7.21 20.28
C GLY A 148 4.01 8.51 20.61
N GLU A 149 5.21 8.42 21.16
CA GLU A 149 6.09 9.56 21.45
C GLU A 149 6.54 10.23 20.14
N LEU A 150 6.98 9.45 19.17
CA LEU A 150 7.33 9.96 17.84
C LEU A 150 6.12 10.60 17.14
N ALA A 151 4.95 9.99 17.24
CA ALA A 151 3.72 10.51 16.66
C ALA A 151 3.35 11.89 17.25
N ALA A 152 3.52 12.08 18.54
CA ALA A 152 3.30 13.37 19.22
C ALA A 152 4.35 14.41 18.82
N ALA A 153 5.61 13.99 18.60
CA ALA A 153 6.72 14.87 18.19
C ALA A 153 6.74 15.19 16.67
N TRP A 154 5.84 14.57 15.90
CA TRP A 154 5.74 14.75 14.45
C TRP A 154 4.27 14.80 14.01
N PRO A 155 3.51 15.84 14.38
CA PRO A 155 2.05 15.92 14.14
C PRO A 155 1.67 16.03 12.66
N ASP A 156 2.52 16.61 11.84
CA ASP A 156 2.34 16.83 10.40
C ASP A 156 2.91 15.71 9.51
N ARG A 157 3.23 14.55 10.12
CA ARG A 157 3.70 13.40 9.36
C ARG A 157 2.65 12.88 8.36
N PRO A 158 3.08 12.27 7.26
CA PRO A 158 2.17 11.53 6.40
C PRO A 158 1.41 10.45 7.17
N PRO A 159 0.21 10.03 6.71
CA PRO A 159 -0.47 8.88 7.29
C PRO A 159 0.43 7.64 7.26
N ILE A 160 0.56 6.94 8.38
CA ILE A 160 1.31 5.68 8.48
C ILE A 160 0.32 4.58 8.84
N ILE A 161 0.40 3.44 8.18
CA ILE A 161 -0.43 2.26 8.44
C ILE A 161 0.43 1.06 8.78
N ILE A 162 -0.15 0.10 9.52
CA ILE A 162 0.48 -1.19 9.79
C ILE A 162 0.10 -2.21 8.71
N ASP A 163 0.98 -3.18 8.47
CA ASP A 163 0.75 -4.35 7.62
C ASP A 163 1.16 -5.63 8.35
N GLU A 164 2.43 -5.98 8.40
CA GLU A 164 2.94 -7.19 9.07
C GLU A 164 2.65 -7.20 10.57
N SER A 165 2.51 -6.03 11.19
CA SER A 165 2.13 -5.89 12.60
C SER A 165 0.64 -6.11 12.88
N ASP A 166 -0.21 -6.22 11.84
CA ASP A 166 -1.64 -6.54 12.00
C ASP A 166 -1.87 -8.06 12.11
N ALA A 167 -1.24 -8.72 13.07
CA ALA A 167 -1.36 -10.16 13.30
C ALA A 167 -2.59 -10.53 14.14
N GLU A 168 -2.88 -9.72 15.18
CA GLU A 168 -3.89 -10.04 16.20
C GLU A 168 -5.11 -9.12 16.11
N LEU A 169 -6.22 -9.50 16.75
CA LEU A 169 -7.42 -8.65 16.84
C LEU A 169 -7.15 -7.32 17.57
N THR A 170 -6.17 -7.29 18.43
CA THR A 170 -5.76 -6.11 19.21
C THR A 170 -4.75 -5.22 18.49
N SER A 171 -4.17 -5.67 17.38
CA SER A 171 -3.10 -4.94 16.68
C SER A 171 -3.57 -3.58 16.19
N LEU A 172 -4.66 -3.52 15.42
CA LEU A 172 -5.18 -2.25 14.91
C LEU A 172 -5.63 -1.30 16.03
N PRO A 173 -6.43 -1.72 17.06
CA PRO A 173 -6.74 -0.85 18.19
C PRO A 173 -5.52 -0.27 18.88
N THR A 174 -4.47 -1.05 19.06
CA THR A 174 -3.19 -0.60 19.62
C THR A 174 -2.50 0.42 18.72
N ALA A 175 -2.38 0.10 17.43
CA ALA A 175 -1.78 1.00 16.44
C ALA A 175 -2.49 2.36 16.38
N LEU A 176 -3.82 2.39 16.39
CA LEU A 176 -4.59 3.62 16.38
C LEU A 176 -4.36 4.49 17.63
N LYS A 177 -4.15 3.87 18.81
CA LYS A 177 -3.78 4.58 20.04
C LYS A 177 -2.36 5.18 19.96
N LEU A 178 -1.47 4.54 19.24
CA LEU A 178 -0.10 4.99 18.98
C LEU A 178 -0.01 6.01 17.84
N GLY A 179 -1.14 6.36 17.23
CA GLY A 179 -1.19 7.41 16.20
C GLY A 179 -1.05 6.93 14.76
N TYR A 180 -1.12 5.62 14.50
CA TYR A 180 -1.27 5.14 13.14
C TYR A 180 -2.63 5.54 12.55
N ALA A 181 -2.67 5.66 11.22
CA ALA A 181 -3.88 6.00 10.50
C ALA A 181 -4.72 4.77 10.09
N GLY A 182 -4.19 3.56 10.21
CA GLY A 182 -4.93 2.37 9.79
C GLY A 182 -4.08 1.13 9.55
N THR A 183 -4.58 0.26 8.67
CA THR A 183 -3.95 -1.04 8.36
C THR A 183 -4.10 -1.41 6.89
N SER A 184 -3.24 -2.33 6.44
CA SER A 184 -3.35 -3.03 5.16
C SER A 184 -4.09 -4.35 5.36
N HIS A 185 -5.21 -4.52 4.64
CA HIS A 185 -5.99 -5.76 4.67
C HIS A 185 -5.51 -6.74 3.62
N LYS A 186 -5.38 -8.00 4.04
CA LYS A 186 -5.14 -9.17 3.19
C LYS A 186 -6.09 -10.27 3.64
N ASN A 187 -6.76 -10.94 2.73
CA ASN A 187 -7.71 -12.01 3.12
C ASN A 187 -7.05 -13.12 3.94
N CYS A 188 -5.75 -13.38 3.75
CA CYS A 188 -4.99 -14.34 4.55
C CYS A 188 -4.82 -13.95 6.03
N LYS A 189 -4.99 -12.67 6.38
CA LYS A 189 -5.02 -12.20 7.78
C LYS A 189 -6.35 -12.50 8.49
N GLY A 190 -7.34 -13.03 7.76
CA GLY A 190 -8.67 -13.38 8.23
C GLY A 190 -9.74 -12.35 7.85
N VAL A 191 -10.72 -12.81 7.07
CA VAL A 191 -11.82 -11.97 6.57
C VAL A 191 -12.64 -11.37 7.72
N PHE A 192 -12.96 -12.15 8.76
CA PHE A 192 -13.71 -11.64 9.92
C PHE A 192 -12.93 -10.58 10.72
N LYS A 193 -11.60 -10.71 10.83
CA LYS A 193 -10.75 -9.66 11.39
C LYS A 193 -10.81 -8.42 10.50
N GLY A 194 -10.80 -8.59 9.18
CA GLY A 194 -10.99 -7.51 8.21
C GLY A 194 -12.29 -6.76 8.42
N VAL A 195 -13.40 -7.47 8.63
CA VAL A 195 -14.71 -6.86 8.96
C VAL A 195 -14.63 -6.03 10.24
N ALA A 196 -14.07 -6.59 11.32
CA ALA A 196 -13.93 -5.87 12.58
C ALA A 196 -13.06 -4.60 12.44
N ASN A 197 -11.95 -4.72 11.72
CA ASN A 197 -11.05 -3.58 11.44
C ASN A 197 -11.75 -2.52 10.58
N ALA A 198 -12.50 -2.91 9.54
CA ALA A 198 -13.24 -1.98 8.69
C ALA A 198 -14.29 -1.20 9.48
N CYS A 199 -15.05 -1.88 10.35
CA CYS A 199 -16.04 -1.25 11.23
C CYS A 199 -15.38 -0.26 12.19
N LEU A 200 -14.26 -0.62 12.83
CA LEU A 200 -13.53 0.26 13.73
C LEU A 200 -13.02 1.52 13.01
N LEU A 201 -12.48 1.36 11.81
CA LEU A 201 -12.01 2.49 11.00
C LEU A 201 -13.17 3.35 10.50
N ALA A 202 -14.33 2.76 10.16
CA ALA A 202 -15.53 3.51 9.78
C ALA A 202 -16.07 4.33 10.95
N GLN A 203 -16.17 3.75 12.15
CA GLN A 203 -16.52 4.47 13.37
C GLN A 203 -15.56 5.63 13.64
N ARG A 204 -14.25 5.39 13.49
CA ARG A 204 -13.24 6.42 13.70
C ARG A 204 -13.40 7.58 12.69
N ARG A 205 -13.68 7.28 11.41
CA ARG A 205 -13.98 8.31 10.39
C ARG A 205 -15.22 9.14 10.75
N SER A 206 -16.27 8.51 11.28
CA SER A 206 -17.46 9.24 11.72
C SER A 206 -17.20 10.24 12.86
N GLN A 207 -16.10 10.05 13.59
CA GLN A 207 -15.62 10.97 14.64
C GLN A 207 -14.65 12.04 14.09
N GLY A 208 -14.44 12.11 12.77
CA GLY A 208 -13.52 13.05 12.13
C GLY A 208 -12.03 12.72 12.34
N LEU A 209 -11.71 11.49 12.75
CA LEU A 209 -10.35 11.07 13.01
C LEU A 209 -9.75 10.38 11.76
N PRO A 210 -8.42 10.50 11.54
CA PRO A 210 -7.75 9.79 10.46
C PRO A 210 -7.97 8.28 10.57
N ALA A 211 -8.49 7.68 9.49
CA ALA A 211 -8.72 6.25 9.46
C ALA A 211 -8.76 5.73 8.01
N MET A 212 -7.88 4.82 7.67
CA MET A 212 -7.78 4.26 6.32
C MET A 212 -7.52 2.75 6.35
N MET A 213 -8.01 2.08 5.32
CA MET A 213 -7.77 0.67 5.07
C MET A 213 -7.31 0.49 3.64
N SER A 214 -6.09 0.03 3.48
CA SER A 214 -5.52 -0.38 2.20
C SER A 214 -5.85 -1.85 1.95
N GLY A 215 -5.85 -2.29 0.71
CA GLY A 215 -5.98 -3.70 0.35
C GLY A 215 -4.80 -4.22 -0.44
N GLU A 216 -4.56 -5.53 -0.35
CA GLU A 216 -3.54 -6.25 -1.11
C GLU A 216 -4.05 -7.65 -1.50
N ASP A 217 -3.74 -8.09 -2.70
CA ASP A 217 -4.21 -9.36 -3.27
C ASP A 217 -3.23 -10.53 -3.21
N LEU A 218 -2.00 -10.33 -2.76
CA LEU A 218 -0.95 -11.35 -2.64
C LEU A 218 -0.69 -12.13 -3.94
N SER A 219 -0.74 -11.49 -5.09
CA SER A 219 -0.53 -12.13 -6.41
C SER A 219 -1.53 -13.24 -6.71
N ASN A 220 -2.77 -13.09 -6.27
CA ASN A 220 -3.82 -14.06 -6.54
C ASN A 220 -4.05 -14.25 -8.04
N VAL A 221 -4.03 -15.50 -8.49
CA VAL A 221 -4.28 -15.86 -9.88
C VAL A 221 -5.79 -15.99 -10.14
N ALA A 222 -6.23 -15.42 -11.28
CA ALA A 222 -7.60 -15.54 -11.75
C ALA A 222 -7.99 -17.01 -12.05
N PRO A 223 -9.31 -17.36 -12.08
CA PRO A 223 -10.43 -16.46 -11.77
C PRO A 223 -10.85 -16.52 -10.31
N VAL A 224 -10.74 -17.66 -9.61
CA VAL A 224 -11.43 -17.90 -8.34
C VAL A 224 -10.81 -17.09 -7.20
N ALA A 225 -9.52 -17.28 -6.93
CA ALA A 225 -8.86 -16.64 -5.79
C ALA A 225 -8.89 -15.11 -5.91
N MET A 226 -8.61 -14.58 -7.08
CA MET A 226 -8.64 -13.14 -7.34
C MET A 226 -10.03 -12.55 -7.17
N LEU A 227 -11.08 -13.18 -7.72
CA LEU A 227 -12.44 -12.67 -7.63
C LEU A 227 -12.97 -12.72 -6.19
N GLN A 228 -12.66 -13.76 -5.44
CA GLN A 228 -13.02 -13.87 -4.02
C GLN A 228 -12.31 -12.79 -3.18
N ASP A 229 -11.04 -12.55 -3.45
CA ASP A 229 -10.25 -11.55 -2.76
C ASP A 229 -10.79 -10.14 -3.01
N LEU A 230 -11.01 -9.77 -4.26
CA LEU A 230 -11.57 -8.48 -4.64
C LEU A 230 -13.00 -8.28 -4.11
N ALA A 231 -13.83 -9.34 -4.11
CA ALA A 231 -15.17 -9.28 -3.56
C ALA A 231 -15.14 -9.01 -2.04
N ALA A 232 -14.27 -9.68 -1.29
CA ALA A 232 -14.10 -9.41 0.14
C ALA A 232 -13.64 -7.97 0.38
N GLN A 233 -12.65 -7.48 -0.35
CA GLN A 233 -12.16 -6.12 -0.24
C GLN A 233 -13.24 -5.08 -0.58
N ALA A 234 -14.03 -5.32 -1.62
CA ALA A 234 -15.17 -4.45 -1.97
C ALA A 234 -16.22 -4.43 -0.86
N CYS A 235 -16.57 -5.57 -0.25
CA CYS A 235 -17.47 -5.63 0.90
C CYS A 235 -16.95 -4.83 2.12
N LEU A 236 -15.63 -4.77 2.30
CA LEU A 236 -14.99 -3.95 3.34
C LEU A 236 -14.93 -2.45 2.99
N GLY A 237 -15.33 -2.06 1.79
CA GLY A 237 -15.27 -0.68 1.31
C GLY A 237 -13.87 -0.22 0.90
N ILE A 238 -12.98 -1.15 0.57
CA ILE A 238 -11.63 -0.84 0.13
C ILE A 238 -11.69 -0.45 -1.35
N THR A 239 -11.21 0.75 -1.67
CA THR A 239 -11.22 1.30 -3.04
C THR A 239 -9.84 1.38 -3.68
N SER A 240 -8.75 1.11 -2.93
CA SER A 240 -7.39 1.10 -3.45
C SER A 240 -6.70 -0.19 -3.04
N VAL A 241 -6.38 -1.03 -4.01
CA VAL A 241 -5.89 -2.39 -3.82
C VAL A 241 -4.54 -2.54 -4.48
N GLU A 242 -3.54 -2.98 -3.72
CA GLU A 242 -2.27 -3.41 -4.30
C GLU A 242 -2.49 -4.66 -5.12
N ARG A 243 -2.09 -4.57 -6.37
CA ARG A 243 -2.12 -5.67 -7.33
C ARG A 243 -0.69 -6.13 -7.59
N ASN A 244 -0.18 -6.96 -6.68
CA ASN A 244 1.15 -7.51 -6.76
C ASN A 244 1.16 -8.66 -7.79
N GLY A 245 2.00 -8.55 -8.81
CA GLY A 245 2.15 -9.58 -9.84
C GLY A 245 1.05 -9.62 -10.91
N HIS A 246 0.14 -8.65 -10.96
CA HIS A 246 -0.91 -8.61 -12.00
C HIS A 246 -0.33 -8.60 -13.44
N HIS A 247 0.88 -8.10 -13.60
CA HIS A 247 1.58 -7.97 -14.87
C HIS A 247 2.34 -9.25 -15.28
N TYR A 248 2.34 -10.30 -14.45
CA TYR A 248 2.97 -11.58 -14.76
C TYR A 248 2.05 -12.52 -15.54
N PHE A 249 0.77 -12.20 -15.69
CA PHE A 249 -0.22 -13.11 -16.25
C PHE A 249 -1.06 -12.43 -17.33
N ALA A 250 -1.13 -13.03 -18.50
CA ALA A 250 -1.99 -12.58 -19.61
C ALA A 250 -3.40 -13.19 -19.47
N GLY A 251 -4.18 -12.73 -18.50
CA GLY A 251 -5.53 -13.21 -18.24
C GLY A 251 -5.56 -14.69 -17.84
N LEU A 252 -6.34 -15.51 -18.53
CA LEU A 252 -6.54 -16.94 -18.27
C LEU A 252 -5.74 -17.84 -19.22
N THR A 253 -4.62 -17.38 -19.75
CA THR A 253 -3.82 -18.12 -20.74
C THR A 253 -3.26 -19.45 -20.24
N GLN A 254 -3.25 -19.68 -18.89
CA GLN A 254 -2.90 -20.97 -18.29
C GLN A 254 -3.97 -22.06 -18.51
N PHE A 255 -5.17 -21.70 -18.99
CA PHE A 255 -6.23 -22.65 -19.33
C PHE A 255 -6.34 -22.85 -20.83
N PRO A 256 -6.74 -24.07 -21.29
CA PRO A 256 -6.99 -24.29 -22.71
C PRO A 256 -8.05 -23.32 -23.26
N ALA A 257 -7.85 -22.87 -24.48
CA ALA A 257 -8.90 -22.16 -25.21
C ALA A 257 -10.09 -23.11 -25.43
N THR A 258 -11.28 -22.73 -25.03
CA THR A 258 -12.54 -23.49 -25.23
C THR A 258 -13.13 -23.18 -26.59
#